data_5d702b34b680c5ff0b6cbde309e9c07c
#
_entry.id   5d702b34b680c5ff0b6cbde309e9c07c
#
_cell.length_a   1.000
_cell.length_b   1.000
_cell.length_c   1.000
_cell.angle_alpha   90.00
_cell.angle_beta   90.00
_cell.angle_gamma   90.00
#
_symmetry.space_group_name_H-M   'P 1'
#
loop_
_entity.id
_entity.type
_entity.pdbx_description
1 polymer ?
#
loop_
_entity_poly.entity_id
_entity_poly.type
_entity_poly.pdbx_seq_one_letter_code
_entity_poly.pdbx_strand_id
1 'polypeptide(L)'
;MSAPDPHWSSYIGMATGAIGIVLGIANWRRLSSFKRLDLRLQLRTMLAELDESLAGLPALIDKANASKEANASAAGRSRSGFMEKWAAEIVENKNQAKNLHEQVAVLEASVGQLSEDLLEQRVIEVRRLLIRANALRDKYQSSMTQDLADVRQRIDIINRTPR
;
A
#
# COMPACT_ATOMS: atom_id res chain seq x y z
N MET A 1 71.71 22.30 -3.75
CA MET A 1 70.31 21.76 -3.73
C MET A 1 69.71 22.17 -2.41
N SER A 2 68.92 23.23 -2.39
CA SER A 2 68.25 23.74 -1.17
C SER A 2 67.04 22.84 -0.90
N ALA A 3 66.96 22.28 0.31
CA ALA A 3 65.78 21.55 0.75
C ALA A 3 64.54 22.47 0.72
N PRO A 4 63.39 22.03 0.23
CA PRO A 4 62.16 22.85 0.24
C PRO A 4 61.78 23.13 1.68
N ASP A 5 61.48 24.44 1.96
CA ASP A 5 61.09 24.93 3.27
C ASP A 5 59.89 24.11 3.84
N PRO A 6 59.96 23.61 5.08
CA PRO A 6 58.94 22.74 5.69
C PRO A 6 57.57 23.43 5.83
N HIS A 7 57.47 24.74 5.67
CA HIS A 7 56.24 25.53 5.74
C HIS A 7 55.33 25.33 4.52
N TRP A 8 55.86 25.07 3.33
CA TRP A 8 55.04 24.91 2.10
C TRP A 8 54.20 23.65 2.13
N SER A 9 54.69 22.56 2.66
CA SER A 9 53.92 21.31 2.79
C SER A 9 52.72 21.44 3.72
N SER A 10 52.82 22.29 4.76
CA SER A 10 51.73 22.57 5.69
C SER A 10 50.58 23.36 5.03
N TYR A 11 50.89 24.33 4.19
CA TYR A 11 49.88 25.12 3.46
C TYR A 11 49.16 24.31 2.38
N ILE A 12 49.87 23.42 1.69
CA ILE A 12 49.25 22.50 0.71
C ILE A 12 48.31 21.53 1.40
N GLY A 13 48.69 20.96 2.54
CA GLY A 13 47.82 20.07 3.34
C GLY A 13 46.57 20.79 3.85
N MET A 14 46.71 22.03 4.31
CA MET A 14 45.57 22.80 4.79
C MET A 14 44.60 23.18 3.65
N ALA A 15 45.11 23.56 2.48
CA ALA A 15 44.31 23.88 1.30
C ALA A 15 43.56 22.61 0.78
N THR A 16 44.22 21.48 0.71
CA THR A 16 43.62 20.21 0.30
C THR A 16 42.53 19.76 1.27
N GLY A 17 42.77 19.91 2.58
CA GLY A 17 41.79 19.62 3.63
C GLY A 17 40.54 20.51 3.52
N ALA A 18 40.70 21.82 3.28
CA ALA A 18 39.58 22.73 3.12
C ALA A 18 38.73 22.41 1.87
N ILE A 19 39.36 22.09 0.75
CA ILE A 19 38.66 21.62 -0.48
C ILE A 19 37.91 20.34 -0.23
N GLY A 20 38.52 19.37 0.48
CA GLY A 20 37.88 18.12 0.85
C GLY A 20 36.60 18.31 1.68
N ILE A 21 36.63 19.23 2.66
CA ILE A 21 35.48 19.58 3.49
C ILE A 21 34.36 20.19 2.65
N VAL A 22 34.67 21.16 1.78
CA VAL A 22 33.68 21.82 0.92
C VAL A 22 33.03 20.83 -0.04
N LEU A 23 33.81 19.96 -0.67
CA LEU A 23 33.32 18.91 -1.54
C LEU A 23 32.47 17.88 -0.77
N GLY A 24 32.87 17.52 0.43
CA GLY A 24 32.11 16.63 1.32
C GLY A 24 30.74 17.19 1.68
N ILE A 25 30.69 18.47 2.07
CA ILE A 25 29.41 19.16 2.38
C ILE A 25 28.52 19.28 1.13
N ALA A 26 29.09 19.64 -0.02
CA ALA A 26 28.35 19.76 -1.27
C ALA A 26 27.78 18.40 -1.71
N ASN A 27 28.55 17.34 -1.60
CA ASN A 27 28.11 15.98 -1.93
C ASN A 27 27.04 15.48 -0.95
N TRP A 28 27.20 15.75 0.34
CA TRP A 28 26.19 15.39 1.36
C TRP A 28 24.86 16.12 1.13
N ARG A 29 24.90 17.42 0.79
CA ARG A 29 23.68 18.18 0.44
C ARG A 29 23.00 17.65 -0.82
N ARG A 30 23.76 17.26 -1.84
CA ARG A 30 23.20 16.61 -3.03
C ARG A 30 22.55 15.28 -2.67
N LEU A 31 23.21 14.44 -1.90
CA LEU A 31 22.71 13.13 -1.50
C LEU A 31 21.39 13.23 -0.72
N SER A 32 21.29 14.16 0.23
CA SER A 32 20.06 14.39 0.99
C SER A 32 18.91 14.91 0.11
N SER A 33 19.21 15.75 -0.89
CA SER A 33 18.20 16.23 -1.83
C SER A 33 17.66 15.10 -2.72
N PHE A 34 18.52 14.19 -3.17
CA PHE A 34 18.11 13.00 -3.95
C PHE A 34 17.28 12.03 -3.11
N LYS A 35 17.68 11.79 -1.87
CA LYS A 35 16.91 10.92 -0.96
C LYS A 35 15.50 11.45 -0.71
N ARG A 36 15.38 12.78 -0.47
CA ARG A 36 14.07 13.42 -0.31
C ARG A 36 13.19 13.31 -1.56
N LEU A 37 13.78 13.47 -2.75
CA LEU A 37 13.05 13.33 -4.01
C LEU A 37 12.57 11.88 -4.21
N ASP A 38 13.44 10.91 -3.97
CA ASP A 38 13.14 9.49 -4.07
C ASP A 38 12.00 9.09 -3.12
N LEU A 39 12.07 9.50 -1.86
CA LEU A 39 10.99 9.25 -0.88
C LEU A 39 9.65 9.87 -1.31
N ARG A 40 9.66 11.08 -1.90
CA ARG A 40 8.43 11.70 -2.43
C ARG A 40 7.86 10.94 -3.61
N LEU A 41 8.69 10.48 -4.53
CA LEU A 41 8.27 9.68 -5.67
C LEU A 41 7.71 8.34 -5.19
N GLN A 42 8.41 7.66 -4.30
CA GLN A 42 7.95 6.41 -3.70
C GLN A 42 6.60 6.60 -2.99
N LEU A 43 6.46 7.64 -2.18
CA LEU A 43 5.20 7.92 -1.48
C LEU A 43 4.05 8.18 -2.45
N ARG A 44 4.26 8.97 -3.51
CA ARG A 44 3.25 9.23 -4.53
C ARG A 44 2.85 7.97 -5.28
N THR A 45 3.82 7.14 -5.66
CA THR A 45 3.54 5.87 -6.33
C THR A 45 2.69 4.95 -5.45
N MET A 46 3.04 4.83 -4.17
CA MET A 46 2.29 4.00 -3.22
C MET A 46 0.89 4.56 -2.94
N LEU A 47 0.72 5.88 -2.89
CA LEU A 47 -0.60 6.51 -2.74
C LEU A 47 -1.48 6.26 -3.97
N ALA A 48 -0.95 6.38 -5.18
CA ALA A 48 -1.67 6.07 -6.41
C ALA A 48 -2.07 4.58 -6.47
N GLU A 49 -1.18 3.66 -6.09
CA GLU A 49 -1.48 2.23 -6.00
C GLU A 49 -2.57 1.93 -4.96
N LEU A 50 -2.52 2.61 -3.82
CA LEU A 50 -3.54 2.49 -2.78
C LEU A 50 -4.90 3.02 -3.25
N ASP A 51 -4.93 4.18 -3.90
CA ASP A 51 -6.15 4.76 -4.45
C ASP A 51 -6.79 3.84 -5.50
N GLU A 52 -5.99 3.32 -6.43
CA GLU A 52 -6.45 2.34 -7.43
C GLU A 52 -7.00 1.06 -6.78
N SER A 53 -6.31 0.55 -5.75
CA SER A 53 -6.77 -0.62 -5.00
C SER A 53 -8.10 -0.38 -4.30
N LEU A 54 -8.31 0.82 -3.75
CA LEU A 54 -9.53 1.20 -3.04
C LEU A 54 -10.70 1.53 -3.97
N ALA A 55 -10.44 2.13 -5.14
CA ALA A 55 -11.48 2.53 -6.09
C ALA A 55 -12.35 1.35 -6.54
N GLY A 56 -11.78 0.17 -6.76
CA GLY A 56 -12.49 -1.05 -7.16
C GLY A 56 -13.09 -1.85 -6.01
N LEU A 57 -12.71 -1.56 -4.76
CA LEU A 57 -13.04 -2.39 -3.60
C LEU A 57 -14.54 -2.41 -3.27
N PRO A 58 -15.30 -1.29 -3.27
CA PRO A 58 -16.74 -1.32 -3.02
C PRO A 58 -17.51 -2.20 -4.02
N ALA A 59 -17.19 -2.09 -5.30
CA ALA A 59 -17.82 -2.89 -6.35
C ALA A 59 -17.48 -4.39 -6.20
N LEU A 60 -16.26 -4.72 -5.77
CA LEU A 60 -15.86 -6.09 -5.48
C LEU A 60 -16.63 -6.65 -4.28
N ILE A 61 -16.78 -5.87 -3.21
CA ILE A 61 -17.57 -6.24 -2.02
C ILE A 61 -19.03 -6.52 -2.42
N ASP A 62 -19.63 -5.67 -3.26
CA ASP A 62 -21.01 -5.87 -3.74
C ASP A 62 -21.16 -7.14 -4.58
N LYS A 63 -20.22 -7.41 -5.48
CA LYS A 63 -20.19 -8.63 -6.27
C LYS A 63 -20.04 -9.88 -5.39
N ALA A 64 -19.16 -9.83 -4.41
CA ALA A 64 -18.97 -10.95 -3.48
C ALA A 64 -20.21 -11.18 -2.62
N ASN A 65 -20.88 -10.09 -2.18
CA ASN A 65 -22.13 -10.18 -1.44
C ASN A 65 -23.23 -10.84 -2.28
N ALA A 66 -23.44 -10.38 -3.51
CA ALA A 66 -24.43 -10.96 -4.42
C ALA A 66 -24.15 -12.44 -4.72
N SER A 67 -22.88 -12.82 -4.92
CA SER A 67 -22.46 -14.22 -5.10
C SER A 67 -22.79 -15.08 -3.87
N LYS A 68 -22.48 -14.58 -2.68
CA LYS A 68 -22.74 -15.28 -1.41
C LYS A 68 -24.24 -15.44 -1.16
N GLU A 69 -25.05 -14.41 -1.39
CA GLU A 69 -26.50 -14.45 -1.26
C GLU A 69 -27.15 -15.45 -2.22
N ALA A 70 -26.73 -15.45 -3.50
CA ALA A 70 -27.20 -16.40 -4.49
C ALA A 70 -26.85 -17.83 -4.09
N ASN A 71 -25.63 -18.07 -3.62
CA ASN A 71 -25.17 -19.38 -3.19
C ASN A 71 -25.91 -19.86 -1.92
N ALA A 72 -26.14 -18.98 -0.94
CA ALA A 72 -26.90 -19.27 0.26
C ALA A 72 -28.39 -19.57 -0.04
N SER A 73 -28.98 -18.81 -0.97
CA SER A 73 -30.36 -19.02 -1.40
C SER A 73 -30.54 -20.37 -2.10
N ALA A 74 -29.61 -20.73 -3.01
CA ALA A 74 -29.63 -22.05 -3.68
C ALA A 74 -29.41 -23.22 -2.70
N ALA A 75 -28.78 -22.95 -1.56
CA ALA A 75 -28.58 -23.92 -0.48
C ALA A 75 -29.72 -23.95 0.57
N GLY A 76 -30.73 -23.08 0.44
CA GLY A 76 -31.80 -22.94 1.44
C GLY A 76 -31.32 -22.30 2.77
N ARG A 77 -30.18 -21.59 2.76
CA ARG A 77 -29.53 -21.02 3.96
C ARG A 77 -29.57 -19.49 4.03
N SER A 78 -30.43 -18.85 3.26
CA SER A 78 -30.52 -17.37 3.18
C SER A 78 -30.83 -16.69 4.53
N ARG A 79 -31.51 -17.38 5.44
CA ARG A 79 -31.84 -16.87 6.79
C ARG A 79 -30.99 -17.50 7.89
N SER A 80 -29.77 -17.91 7.61
CA SER A 80 -28.88 -18.50 8.61
C SER A 80 -28.14 -17.41 9.38
N GLY A 81 -27.78 -17.66 10.64
CA GLY A 81 -26.93 -16.77 11.44
C GLY A 81 -25.55 -16.49 10.80
N PHE A 82 -25.11 -17.35 9.86
CA PHE A 82 -23.94 -17.08 9.03
C PHE A 82 -24.19 -15.89 8.08
N MET A 83 -25.36 -15.82 7.42
CA MET A 83 -25.68 -14.72 6.52
C MET A 83 -25.89 -13.39 7.26
N GLU A 84 -26.39 -13.41 8.50
CA GLU A 84 -26.49 -12.22 9.33
C GLU A 84 -25.10 -11.68 9.69
N LYS A 85 -24.17 -12.55 10.09
CA LYS A 85 -22.77 -12.16 10.33
C LYS A 85 -22.09 -11.63 9.09
N TRP A 86 -22.30 -12.28 7.94
CA TRP A 86 -21.78 -11.85 6.66
C TRP A 86 -22.29 -10.45 6.29
N ALA A 87 -23.60 -10.19 6.43
CA ALA A 87 -24.18 -8.88 6.14
C ALA A 87 -23.60 -7.76 7.04
N ALA A 88 -23.42 -8.03 8.34
CA ALA A 88 -22.77 -7.10 9.25
C ALA A 88 -21.31 -6.81 8.85
N GLU A 89 -20.58 -7.85 8.45
CA GLU A 89 -19.19 -7.74 8.01
C GLU A 89 -19.05 -6.95 6.71
N ILE A 90 -19.99 -7.09 5.77
CA ILE A 90 -20.06 -6.28 4.55
C ILE A 90 -20.17 -4.78 4.88
N VAL A 91 -21.06 -4.43 5.80
CA VAL A 91 -21.24 -3.02 6.22
C VAL A 91 -19.98 -2.48 6.85
N GLU A 92 -19.36 -3.23 7.75
CA GLU A 92 -18.12 -2.84 8.42
C GLU A 92 -16.97 -2.65 7.42
N ASN A 93 -16.78 -3.61 6.50
CA ASN A 93 -15.70 -3.54 5.52
C ASN A 93 -15.90 -2.43 4.47
N LYS A 94 -17.14 -2.10 4.10
CA LYS A 94 -17.44 -0.92 3.27
C LYS A 94 -17.08 0.37 3.99
N ASN A 95 -17.41 0.48 5.28
CA ASN A 95 -17.03 1.64 6.09
C ASN A 95 -15.51 1.73 6.23
N GLN A 96 -14.83 0.60 6.42
CA GLN A 96 -13.38 0.56 6.47
C GLN A 96 -12.75 1.01 5.14
N ALA A 97 -13.25 0.55 3.99
CA ALA A 97 -12.79 0.98 2.67
C ALA A 97 -12.96 2.49 2.46
N LYS A 98 -14.12 3.04 2.87
CA LYS A 98 -14.38 4.47 2.82
C LYS A 98 -13.40 5.26 3.69
N ASN A 99 -13.19 4.85 4.93
CA ASN A 99 -12.26 5.49 5.85
C ASN A 99 -10.81 5.45 5.33
N LEU A 100 -10.39 4.36 4.68
CA LEU A 100 -9.09 4.26 4.03
C LEU A 100 -8.96 5.25 2.88
N HIS A 101 -10.00 5.39 2.05
CA HIS A 101 -10.02 6.35 0.93
C HIS A 101 -9.93 7.81 1.43
N GLU A 102 -10.66 8.16 2.49
CA GLU A 102 -10.58 9.49 3.11
C GLU A 102 -9.16 9.78 3.66
N GLN A 103 -8.48 8.78 4.25
CA GLN A 103 -7.10 8.90 4.72
C GLN A 103 -6.12 9.14 3.56
N VAL A 104 -6.30 8.50 2.40
CA VAL A 104 -5.47 8.73 1.20
C VAL A 104 -5.53 10.18 0.78
N ALA A 105 -6.72 10.77 0.67
CA ALA A 105 -6.89 12.17 0.27
C ALA A 105 -6.16 13.15 1.21
N VAL A 106 -6.20 12.90 2.53
CA VAL A 106 -5.48 13.71 3.53
C VAL A 106 -3.96 13.56 3.38
N LEU A 107 -3.48 12.34 3.14
CA LEU A 107 -2.05 12.07 2.98
C LEU A 107 -1.50 12.72 1.70
N GLU A 108 -2.21 12.63 0.59
CA GLU A 108 -1.82 13.25 -0.69
C GLU A 108 -1.64 14.76 -0.56
N ALA A 109 -2.57 15.45 0.09
CA ALA A 109 -2.53 16.90 0.28
C ALA A 109 -1.28 17.34 1.07
N SER A 110 -0.74 16.50 1.93
CA SER A 110 0.39 16.80 2.82
C SER A 110 1.77 16.56 2.22
N VAL A 111 1.92 15.74 1.17
CA VAL A 111 3.21 15.24 0.64
C VAL A 111 4.21 16.35 0.28
N GLY A 112 3.73 17.51 -0.21
CA GLY A 112 4.57 18.60 -0.69
C GLY A 112 5.39 19.29 0.41
N GLN A 113 4.92 19.30 1.65
CA GLN A 113 5.45 20.09 2.75
C GLN A 113 6.25 19.29 3.80
N LEU A 114 6.37 17.96 3.62
CA LEU A 114 6.97 17.08 4.63
C LEU A 114 8.50 17.17 4.65
N SER A 115 9.06 17.12 5.85
CA SER A 115 10.49 16.89 6.09
C SER A 115 10.89 15.46 5.72
N GLU A 116 12.19 15.16 5.64
CA GLU A 116 12.69 13.83 5.28
C GLU A 116 12.21 12.75 6.26
N ASP A 117 12.33 12.99 7.56
CA ASP A 117 11.91 12.05 8.61
C ASP A 117 10.40 11.78 8.57
N LEU A 118 9.60 12.80 8.29
CA LEU A 118 8.15 12.65 8.13
C LEU A 118 7.80 11.90 6.85
N LEU A 119 8.56 12.06 5.76
CA LEU A 119 8.36 11.29 4.54
C LEU A 119 8.60 9.79 4.78
N GLU A 120 9.66 9.42 5.50
CA GLU A 120 9.93 8.01 5.87
C GLU A 120 8.78 7.42 6.69
N GLN A 121 8.31 8.15 7.69
CA GLN A 121 7.17 7.71 8.50
C GLN A 121 5.90 7.54 7.66
N ARG A 122 5.63 8.46 6.72
CA ARG A 122 4.46 8.38 5.83
C ARG A 122 4.55 7.21 4.84
N VAL A 123 5.73 6.92 4.31
CA VAL A 123 5.95 5.72 3.48
C VAL A 123 5.57 4.44 4.25
N ILE A 124 5.99 4.33 5.50
CA ILE A 124 5.63 3.19 6.36
C ILE A 124 4.12 3.12 6.61
N GLU A 125 3.50 4.26 6.89
CA GLU A 125 2.05 4.36 7.12
C GLU A 125 1.25 3.94 5.89
N VAL A 126 1.56 4.50 4.72
CA VAL A 126 0.89 4.16 3.45
C VAL A 126 1.08 2.69 3.10
N ARG A 127 2.27 2.12 3.34
CA ARG A 127 2.51 0.69 3.16
C ARG A 127 1.57 -0.17 4.03
N ARG A 128 1.34 0.23 5.27
CA ARG A 128 0.39 -0.48 6.16
C ARG A 128 -1.06 -0.37 5.65
N LEU A 129 -1.45 0.80 5.13
CA LEU A 129 -2.77 0.99 4.54
C LEU A 129 -2.95 0.13 3.29
N LEU A 130 -1.94 0.07 2.42
CA LEU A 130 -1.93 -0.76 1.21
C LEU A 130 -2.07 -2.25 1.55
N ILE A 131 -1.35 -2.74 2.56
CA ILE A 131 -1.49 -4.13 3.04
C ILE A 131 -2.92 -4.41 3.49
N ARG A 132 -3.56 -3.48 4.22
CA ARG A 132 -4.96 -3.64 4.67
C ARG A 132 -5.94 -3.63 3.51
N ALA A 133 -5.78 -2.74 2.54
CA ALA A 133 -6.62 -2.68 1.34
C ALA A 133 -6.51 -3.97 0.52
N ASN A 134 -5.30 -4.46 0.31
CA ASN A 134 -5.05 -5.72 -0.40
C ASN A 134 -5.62 -6.92 0.36
N ALA A 135 -5.50 -6.98 1.67
CA ALA A 135 -6.09 -8.04 2.48
C ALA A 135 -7.62 -8.09 2.36
N LEU A 136 -8.29 -6.92 2.32
CA LEU A 136 -9.73 -6.86 2.05
C LEU A 136 -10.07 -7.35 0.64
N ARG A 137 -9.30 -6.94 -0.36
CA ARG A 137 -9.47 -7.37 -1.75
C ARG A 137 -9.34 -8.89 -1.89
N ASP A 138 -8.27 -9.45 -1.34
CA ASP A 138 -7.98 -10.89 -1.40
C ASP A 138 -9.08 -11.70 -0.71
N LYS A 139 -9.58 -11.23 0.44
CA LYS A 139 -10.70 -11.84 1.15
C LYS A 139 -11.93 -11.99 0.27
N TYR A 140 -12.35 -10.94 -0.42
CA TYR A 140 -13.54 -10.96 -1.26
C TYR A 140 -13.32 -11.73 -2.56
N GLN A 141 -12.16 -11.66 -3.16
CA GLN A 141 -11.79 -12.49 -4.31
C GLN A 141 -11.80 -13.98 -3.95
N SER A 142 -11.22 -14.35 -2.82
CA SER A 142 -11.21 -15.72 -2.32
C SER A 142 -12.63 -16.22 -2.03
N SER A 143 -13.48 -15.39 -1.41
CA SER A 143 -14.88 -15.73 -1.15
C SER A 143 -15.64 -16.02 -2.44
N MET A 144 -15.50 -15.20 -3.47
CA MET A 144 -16.13 -15.41 -4.79
C MET A 144 -15.63 -16.70 -5.45
N THR A 145 -14.32 -16.97 -5.38
CA THR A 145 -13.73 -18.18 -5.93
C THR A 145 -14.28 -19.43 -5.25
N GLN A 146 -14.44 -19.39 -3.93
CA GLN A 146 -15.03 -20.47 -3.15
C GLN A 146 -16.50 -20.68 -3.51
N ASP A 147 -17.28 -19.59 -3.62
CA ASP A 147 -18.69 -19.68 -4.01
C ASP A 147 -18.87 -20.32 -5.40
N LEU A 148 -17.99 -20.00 -6.35
CA LEU A 148 -17.98 -20.63 -7.67
C LEU A 148 -17.62 -22.12 -7.60
N ALA A 149 -16.69 -22.50 -6.75
CA ALA A 149 -16.32 -23.90 -6.53
C ALA A 149 -17.50 -24.69 -5.94
N ASP A 150 -18.19 -24.12 -4.95
CA ASP A 150 -19.38 -24.74 -4.32
C ASP A 150 -20.51 -24.93 -5.32
N VAL A 151 -20.75 -23.99 -6.23
CA VAL A 151 -21.75 -24.10 -7.30
C VAL A 151 -21.39 -25.24 -8.26
N ARG A 152 -20.12 -25.30 -8.71
CA ARG A 152 -19.66 -26.40 -9.60
C ARG A 152 -19.83 -27.77 -8.95
N GLN A 153 -19.44 -27.90 -7.70
CA GLN A 153 -19.58 -29.15 -6.97
C GLN A 153 -21.05 -29.62 -6.88
N ARG A 154 -22.00 -28.69 -6.65
CA ARG A 154 -23.44 -29.03 -6.63
C ARG A 154 -23.94 -29.48 -7.99
N ILE A 155 -23.56 -28.82 -9.07
CA ILE A 155 -23.91 -29.19 -10.42
C ILE A 155 -23.40 -30.61 -10.72
N ASP A 156 -22.16 -30.91 -10.34
CA ASP A 156 -21.57 -32.23 -10.54
C ASP A 156 -22.34 -33.35 -9.77
N ILE A 157 -22.76 -33.03 -8.54
CA ILE A 157 -23.57 -34.00 -7.75
C ILE A 157 -24.94 -34.26 -8.44
N ILE A 158 -25.62 -33.20 -8.87
CA ILE A 158 -26.92 -33.29 -9.56
C ILE A 158 -26.78 -34.13 -10.84
N ASN A 159 -25.72 -33.90 -11.62
CA ASN A 159 -25.49 -34.62 -12.88
C ASN A 159 -25.11 -36.10 -12.69
N ARG A 160 -24.56 -36.47 -11.54
CA ARG A 160 -24.16 -37.85 -11.22
C ARG A 160 -25.25 -38.67 -10.56
N THR A 161 -26.33 -38.04 -10.08
CA THR A 161 -27.44 -38.76 -9.44
C THR A 161 -28.40 -39.23 -10.53
N PRO A 162 -28.44 -40.55 -10.87
CA PRO A 162 -29.39 -41.08 -11.87
C PRO A 162 -30.80 -40.87 -11.34
N ARG A 163 -31.70 -40.44 -12.21
CA ARG A 163 -33.14 -40.34 -11.95
C ARG A 163 -33.79 -41.73 -11.92
#